data_95419b1638b7e6c600111122da7f11ed
#
_entry.id   95419b1638b7e6c600111122da7f11ed
#
_cell.length_a   1.000
_cell.length_b   1.000
_cell.length_c   1.000
_cell.angle_alpha   90.00
_cell.angle_beta   90.00
_cell.angle_gamma   90.00
#
_symmetry.space_group_name_H-M   'P 1'
#
loop_
_entity.id
_entity.type
_entity.pdbx_description
1 polymer ?
#
loop_
_entity_poly.entity_id
_entity_poly.type
_entity_poly.pdbx_seq_one_letter_code
_entity_poly.pdbx_strand_id
1 'polypeptide(L)'
;MDYIQRLENGMGRTGTYEPEYIAKCLQYAQKLLVSELPVLFDRKHVNMVLKMWQLKFPCYNLFYIKSKRKYREIVAPSLKLKRRQRWILENILEKIPLSQYCHGFVHGRSIVTNARTHIGKDRILTMDIQDFFPSIKEEQVREVFQSAGYSFSAAERLTEICCFQGKLPQGAPSSPYLANLFCRKMDGELGEIARKYELIYTRYADDMTFSGDKDLEFLIPLVEDTLQKYGFSANKEKTRIGKNHKMVTGLLIEENTLKVPKYFKRRLKQEIYYCKKFGVFSHLQNTGEINRVNFREYLYGKAYYIKMVEPKTGEKFLKDLDSIQW
;
A
#
# COMPACT_ATOMS: atom_id res chain seq x y z
N MET A 1 -18.62 -0.80 -34.31
CA MET A 1 -18.67 -2.22 -33.95
C MET A 1 -18.44 -2.32 -32.45
N ASP A 2 -19.44 -2.78 -31.73
CA ASP A 2 -19.44 -2.93 -30.28
C ASP A 2 -18.37 -3.95 -29.83
N TYR A 3 -17.94 -3.87 -28.57
CA TYR A 3 -16.94 -4.76 -28.01
C TYR A 3 -17.34 -6.24 -28.11
N ILE A 4 -18.60 -6.59 -27.81
CA ILE A 4 -19.12 -7.94 -27.88
C ILE A 4 -19.03 -8.47 -29.34
N GLN A 5 -19.42 -7.67 -30.34
CA GLN A 5 -19.30 -8.03 -31.73
C GLN A 5 -17.85 -8.26 -32.17
N ARG A 6 -16.90 -7.46 -31.64
CA ARG A 6 -15.47 -7.67 -31.93
C ARG A 6 -14.94 -8.97 -31.34
N LEU A 7 -15.38 -9.30 -30.12
CA LEU A 7 -15.01 -10.52 -29.43
C LEU A 7 -15.56 -11.74 -30.20
N GLU A 8 -16.84 -11.73 -30.54
CA GLU A 8 -17.50 -12.78 -31.33
C GLU A 8 -16.82 -13.01 -32.68
N ASN A 9 -16.61 -11.93 -33.44
CA ASN A 9 -15.91 -11.99 -34.73
C ASN A 9 -14.46 -12.47 -34.58
N GLY A 10 -13.77 -12.08 -33.51
CA GLY A 10 -12.40 -12.49 -33.25
C GLY A 10 -12.29 -13.97 -32.92
N MET A 11 -13.21 -14.50 -32.13
CA MET A 11 -13.24 -15.91 -31.73
C MET A 11 -13.76 -16.81 -32.89
N GLY A 12 -14.77 -16.36 -33.62
CA GLY A 12 -15.34 -17.11 -34.73
C GLY A 12 -14.38 -17.23 -35.93
N ARG A 13 -13.54 -16.21 -36.19
CA ARG A 13 -12.57 -16.24 -37.31
C ARG A 13 -11.43 -17.24 -37.13
N THR A 14 -11.13 -17.65 -35.91
CA THR A 14 -10.01 -18.57 -35.65
C THR A 14 -10.38 -20.02 -35.92
N GLY A 15 -11.68 -20.36 -36.01
CA GLY A 15 -12.15 -21.74 -36.15
C GLY A 15 -11.70 -22.70 -35.04
N THR A 16 -11.10 -22.17 -33.98
CA THR A 16 -10.41 -22.94 -32.95
C THR A 16 -11.31 -23.23 -31.75
N TYR A 17 -12.44 -22.51 -31.62
CA TYR A 17 -13.31 -22.57 -30.47
C TYR A 17 -14.67 -23.12 -30.78
N GLU A 18 -15.17 -24.03 -29.95
CA GLU A 18 -16.52 -24.57 -30.02
C GLU A 18 -17.57 -23.46 -29.84
N PRO A 19 -18.71 -23.49 -30.56
CA PRO A 19 -19.77 -22.46 -30.47
C PRO A 19 -20.27 -22.24 -29.04
N GLU A 20 -20.37 -23.32 -28.27
CA GLU A 20 -20.81 -23.27 -26.86
C GLU A 20 -19.81 -22.51 -25.97
N TYR A 21 -18.52 -22.67 -26.23
CA TYR A 21 -17.47 -21.92 -25.51
C TYR A 21 -17.51 -20.43 -25.90
N ILE A 22 -17.71 -20.09 -27.16
CA ILE A 22 -17.88 -18.71 -27.61
C ILE A 22 -19.08 -18.06 -26.94
N ALA A 23 -20.23 -18.76 -26.88
CA ALA A 23 -21.43 -18.24 -26.21
C ALA A 23 -21.19 -17.95 -24.70
N LYS A 24 -20.49 -18.85 -23.99
CA LYS A 24 -20.09 -18.63 -22.58
C LYS A 24 -19.17 -17.41 -22.41
N CYS A 25 -18.20 -17.23 -23.31
CA CYS A 25 -17.31 -16.08 -23.30
C CYS A 25 -18.06 -14.76 -23.55
N LEU A 26 -19.01 -14.73 -24.50
CA LEU A 26 -19.83 -13.56 -24.77
C LEU A 26 -20.74 -13.20 -23.60
N GLN A 27 -21.39 -14.20 -22.99
CA GLN A 27 -22.21 -13.99 -21.79
C GLN A 27 -21.38 -13.45 -20.62
N TYR A 28 -20.16 -13.95 -20.44
CA TYR A 28 -19.26 -13.45 -19.43
C TYR A 28 -18.80 -12.01 -19.71
N ALA A 29 -18.46 -11.70 -20.97
CA ALA A 29 -18.11 -10.36 -21.39
C ALA A 29 -19.26 -9.35 -21.20
N GLN A 30 -20.49 -9.75 -21.44
CA GLN A 30 -21.68 -8.93 -21.17
C GLN A 30 -21.83 -8.63 -19.67
N LYS A 31 -21.65 -9.63 -18.80
CA LYS A 31 -21.67 -9.42 -17.34
C LYS A 31 -20.59 -8.45 -16.90
N LEU A 32 -19.39 -8.52 -17.47
CA LEU A 32 -18.30 -7.61 -17.16
C LEU A 32 -18.63 -6.16 -17.59
N LEU A 33 -19.24 -5.96 -18.76
CA LEU A 33 -19.64 -4.64 -19.24
C LEU A 33 -20.70 -3.96 -18.34
N VAL A 34 -21.62 -4.75 -17.77
CA VAL A 34 -22.67 -4.25 -16.86
C VAL A 34 -22.13 -3.97 -15.46
N SER A 35 -20.99 -4.54 -15.09
CA SER A 35 -20.43 -4.46 -13.73
C SER A 35 -19.71 -3.14 -13.40
N GLU A 36 -19.75 -2.12 -14.27
CA GLU A 36 -18.97 -0.87 -14.17
C GLU A 36 -17.44 -1.07 -14.04
N LEU A 37 -16.98 -2.30 -14.10
CA LEU A 37 -15.55 -2.60 -14.12
C LEU A 37 -15.03 -2.40 -15.56
N PRO A 38 -13.93 -1.68 -15.74
CA PRO A 38 -13.36 -1.51 -17.06
C PRO A 38 -12.92 -2.87 -17.59
N VAL A 39 -13.70 -3.40 -18.54
CA VAL A 39 -13.34 -4.62 -19.26
C VAL A 39 -12.23 -4.28 -20.23
N LEU A 40 -11.05 -4.66 -19.86
CA LEU A 40 -9.83 -4.33 -20.56
C LEU A 40 -9.48 -5.45 -21.58
N PHE A 41 -10.27 -5.57 -22.66
CA PHE A 41 -9.96 -6.47 -23.76
C PHE A 41 -9.66 -5.71 -25.05
N ASP A 42 -8.57 -4.95 -25.03
CA ASP A 42 -7.93 -4.60 -26.28
C ASP A 42 -6.95 -5.74 -26.71
N ARG A 43 -6.46 -5.67 -27.94
CA ARG A 43 -5.51 -6.66 -28.48
C ARG A 43 -4.24 -6.79 -27.64
N LYS A 44 -3.82 -5.72 -26.95
CA LYS A 44 -2.65 -5.73 -26.07
C LYS A 44 -2.91 -6.52 -24.79
N HIS A 45 -4.11 -6.44 -24.24
CA HIS A 45 -4.54 -7.16 -23.04
C HIS A 45 -4.62 -8.66 -23.28
N VAL A 46 -5.24 -9.09 -24.38
CA VAL A 46 -5.30 -10.51 -24.78
C VAL A 46 -3.89 -11.07 -24.94
N ASN A 47 -2.99 -10.38 -25.63
CA ASN A 47 -1.61 -10.80 -25.79
C ASN A 47 -0.84 -10.85 -24.46
N MET A 48 -1.13 -9.93 -23.53
CA MET A 48 -0.51 -9.94 -22.21
C MET A 48 -1.01 -11.11 -21.36
N VAL A 49 -2.32 -11.38 -21.36
CA VAL A 49 -2.92 -12.52 -20.66
C VAL A 49 -2.35 -13.82 -21.21
N LEU A 50 -2.27 -13.99 -22.54
CA LEU A 50 -1.65 -15.17 -23.17
C LEU A 50 -0.17 -15.33 -22.76
N LYS A 51 0.59 -14.23 -22.72
CA LYS A 51 1.99 -14.26 -22.23
C LYS A 51 2.09 -14.59 -20.73
N MET A 52 1.10 -14.20 -19.91
CA MET A 52 1.03 -14.61 -18.50
C MET A 52 0.82 -16.13 -18.37
N TRP A 53 0.00 -16.75 -19.21
CA TRP A 53 -0.24 -18.19 -19.20
C TRP A 53 0.98 -19.02 -19.61
N GLN A 54 1.97 -18.43 -20.28
CA GLN A 54 3.23 -19.07 -20.65
C GLN A 54 4.28 -19.06 -19.50
N LEU A 55 4.02 -18.43 -18.38
CA LEU A 55 4.92 -18.51 -17.20
C LEU A 55 4.83 -19.90 -16.56
N LYS A 56 5.91 -20.65 -16.65
CA LYS A 56 5.99 -21.97 -16.01
C LYS A 56 6.05 -21.88 -14.48
N PHE A 57 6.76 -20.89 -13.93
CA PHE A 57 6.85 -20.66 -12.47
C PHE A 57 7.13 -19.19 -12.16
N PRO A 58 6.47 -18.60 -11.13
CA PRO A 58 6.83 -17.28 -10.62
C PRO A 58 8.18 -17.34 -9.90
N CYS A 59 9.16 -16.56 -10.37
CA CYS A 59 10.49 -16.50 -9.76
C CYS A 59 10.58 -15.30 -8.81
N TYR A 60 10.93 -15.58 -7.54
CA TYR A 60 11.17 -14.57 -6.50
C TYR A 60 12.58 -14.70 -5.96
N ASN A 61 13.16 -13.57 -5.56
CA ASN A 61 14.41 -13.47 -4.84
C ASN A 61 14.13 -13.12 -3.38
N LEU A 62 14.67 -13.90 -2.46
CA LEU A 62 14.54 -13.63 -1.03
C LEU A 62 15.80 -12.90 -0.54
N PHE A 63 15.59 -11.83 0.23
CA PHE A 63 16.65 -11.14 0.93
C PHE A 63 16.14 -10.54 2.24
N TYR A 64 17.05 -10.26 3.15
CA TYR A 64 16.72 -9.75 4.48
C TYR A 64 17.20 -8.31 4.64
N ILE A 65 16.31 -7.43 5.08
CA ILE A 65 16.66 -6.06 5.42
C ILE A 65 16.68 -5.93 6.95
N LYS A 66 17.79 -5.44 7.49
CA LYS A 66 17.90 -5.15 8.91
C LYS A 66 17.02 -3.94 9.27
N SER A 67 16.02 -4.16 10.12
CA SER A 67 15.15 -3.11 10.64
C SER A 67 15.29 -3.06 12.16
N LYS A 68 15.94 -2.02 12.69
CA LYS A 68 16.23 -1.84 14.13
C LYS A 68 16.83 -3.10 14.78
N ARG A 69 16.00 -3.94 15.41
CA ARG A 69 16.43 -5.18 16.11
C ARG A 69 15.99 -6.47 15.42
N LYS A 70 15.25 -6.40 14.32
CA LYS A 70 14.72 -7.58 13.60
C LYS A 70 15.14 -7.54 12.15
N TYR A 71 15.32 -8.71 11.55
CA TYR A 71 15.44 -8.84 10.10
C TYR A 71 14.04 -8.97 9.50
N ARG A 72 13.79 -8.21 8.44
CA ARG A 72 12.55 -8.29 7.66
C ARG A 72 12.86 -9.04 6.37
N GLU A 73 12.15 -10.13 6.14
CA GLU A 73 12.20 -10.86 4.88
C GLU A 73 11.50 -10.06 3.79
N ILE A 74 12.19 -9.87 2.68
CA ILE A 74 11.64 -9.25 1.48
C ILE A 74 11.66 -10.28 0.37
N VAL A 75 10.48 -10.51 -0.20
CA VAL A 75 10.26 -11.45 -1.29
C VAL A 75 10.04 -10.64 -2.57
N ALA A 76 11.14 -10.36 -3.28
CA ALA A 76 11.08 -9.52 -4.48
C ALA A 76 10.89 -10.37 -5.74
N PRO A 77 9.91 -10.04 -6.60
CA PRO A 77 9.73 -10.74 -7.86
C PRO A 77 10.90 -10.47 -8.82
N SER A 78 11.26 -11.47 -9.64
CA SER A 78 12.19 -11.29 -10.75
C SER A 78 11.70 -10.17 -11.69
N LEU A 79 12.58 -9.57 -12.47
CA LEU A 79 12.25 -8.45 -13.36
C LEU A 79 11.07 -8.77 -14.30
N LYS A 80 11.04 -10.00 -14.85
CA LYS A 80 9.94 -10.45 -15.73
C LYS A 80 8.62 -10.55 -14.98
N LEU A 81 8.63 -11.13 -13.76
CA LEU A 81 7.44 -11.24 -12.92
C LEU A 81 6.98 -9.86 -12.43
N LYS A 82 7.92 -9.01 -12.00
CA LYS A 82 7.63 -7.64 -11.55
C LYS A 82 6.92 -6.80 -12.63
N ARG A 83 7.33 -6.93 -13.89
CA ARG A 83 6.67 -6.24 -15.02
C ARG A 83 5.23 -6.71 -15.19
N ARG A 84 4.94 -8.00 -15.01
CA ARG A 84 3.58 -8.55 -15.11
C ARG A 84 2.69 -8.14 -13.94
N GLN A 85 3.23 -8.22 -12.72
CA GLN A 85 2.51 -7.73 -11.52
C GLN A 85 2.21 -6.23 -11.61
N ARG A 86 3.14 -5.43 -12.16
CA ARG A 86 2.91 -4.01 -12.41
C ARG A 86 1.82 -3.79 -13.45
N TRP A 87 1.83 -4.58 -14.52
CA TRP A 87 0.77 -4.52 -15.51
C TRP A 87 -0.61 -4.86 -14.91
N ILE A 88 -0.70 -5.93 -14.08
CA ILE A 88 -1.93 -6.28 -13.36
C ILE A 88 -2.37 -5.12 -12.45
N LEU A 89 -1.43 -4.50 -11.74
CA LEU A 89 -1.72 -3.35 -10.90
C LEU A 89 -2.35 -2.21 -11.71
N GLU A 90 -1.67 -1.75 -12.76
CA GLU A 90 -2.05 -0.55 -13.53
C GLU A 90 -3.31 -0.76 -14.39
N ASN A 91 -3.51 -1.97 -14.90
CA ASN A 91 -4.58 -2.24 -15.87
C ASN A 91 -5.80 -2.95 -15.28
N ILE A 92 -5.66 -3.61 -14.13
CA ILE A 92 -6.76 -4.32 -13.47
C ILE A 92 -7.06 -3.70 -12.11
N LEU A 93 -6.10 -3.75 -11.19
CA LEU A 93 -6.37 -3.45 -9.78
C LEU A 93 -6.70 -1.97 -9.55
N GLU A 94 -5.93 -1.04 -10.13
CA GLU A 94 -6.15 0.41 -9.97
C GLU A 94 -7.46 0.92 -10.56
N LYS A 95 -8.18 0.07 -11.32
CA LYS A 95 -9.52 0.39 -11.82
C LYS A 95 -10.63 0.06 -10.82
N ILE A 96 -10.30 -0.71 -9.79
CA ILE A 96 -11.26 -1.12 -8.76
C ILE A 96 -11.18 -0.10 -7.61
N PRO A 97 -12.30 0.52 -7.22
CA PRO A 97 -12.29 1.53 -6.16
C PRO A 97 -11.91 0.93 -4.81
N LEU A 98 -11.06 1.64 -4.07
CA LEU A 98 -10.65 1.29 -2.72
C LEU A 98 -11.61 1.85 -1.67
N SER A 99 -11.44 1.41 -0.42
CA SER A 99 -12.15 1.95 0.73
C SER A 99 -11.85 3.45 0.91
N GLN A 100 -12.86 4.23 1.27
CA GLN A 100 -12.70 5.64 1.61
C GLN A 100 -11.79 5.85 2.84
N TYR A 101 -11.69 4.87 3.71
CA TYR A 101 -10.89 4.90 4.94
C TYR A 101 -9.41 4.57 4.70
N CYS A 102 -9.07 4.04 3.52
CA CYS A 102 -7.71 3.62 3.19
C CYS A 102 -6.87 4.80 2.69
N HIS A 103 -5.72 5.07 3.34
CA HIS A 103 -4.79 6.13 2.94
C HIS A 103 -3.44 5.58 2.45
N GLY A 104 -3.04 4.39 2.86
CA GLY A 104 -1.79 3.76 2.42
C GLY A 104 -1.88 3.21 1.00
N PHE A 105 -0.86 3.47 0.17
CA PHE A 105 -0.75 2.97 -1.21
C PHE A 105 -1.89 3.41 -2.14
N VAL A 106 -2.50 4.55 -1.86
CA VAL A 106 -3.59 5.14 -2.65
C VAL A 106 -3.09 6.38 -3.34
N HIS A 107 -3.35 6.50 -4.65
CA HIS A 107 -2.98 7.70 -5.40
C HIS A 107 -3.62 8.96 -4.80
N GLY A 108 -2.85 10.04 -4.68
CA GLY A 108 -3.31 11.30 -4.09
C GLY A 108 -3.46 11.29 -2.57
N ARG A 109 -3.22 10.15 -1.88
CA ARG A 109 -3.21 10.04 -0.42
C ARG A 109 -1.80 9.84 0.12
N SER A 110 -1.58 10.20 1.39
CA SER A 110 -0.28 10.15 2.03
C SER A 110 -0.41 10.05 3.55
N ILE A 111 0.70 9.90 4.26
CA ILE A 111 0.74 10.00 5.72
C ILE A 111 0.19 11.34 6.24
N VAL A 112 0.33 12.41 5.44
CA VAL A 112 -0.20 13.75 5.78
C VAL A 112 -1.72 13.76 5.67
N THR A 113 -2.28 13.23 4.58
CA THR A 113 -3.74 13.15 4.43
C THR A 113 -4.35 12.26 5.51
N ASN A 114 -3.69 11.15 5.86
CA ASN A 114 -4.10 10.28 6.95
C ASN A 114 -4.13 11.01 8.30
N ALA A 115 -3.02 11.59 8.70
CA ALA A 115 -2.91 12.28 9.99
C ALA A 115 -3.81 13.51 10.09
N ARG A 116 -4.02 14.23 8.97
CA ARG A 116 -4.87 15.43 8.92
C ARG A 116 -6.32 15.13 9.27
N THR A 117 -6.82 13.94 8.95
CA THR A 117 -8.19 13.51 9.28
C THR A 117 -8.46 13.50 10.79
N HIS A 118 -7.42 13.31 11.60
CA HIS A 118 -7.51 13.19 13.06
C HIS A 118 -7.19 14.49 13.83
N ILE A 119 -6.97 15.61 13.12
CA ILE A 119 -6.75 16.91 13.76
C ILE A 119 -8.00 17.33 14.55
N GLY A 120 -7.78 17.97 15.69
CA GLY A 120 -8.86 18.49 16.54
C GLY A 120 -9.50 17.46 17.47
N LYS A 121 -9.05 16.20 17.45
CA LYS A 121 -9.54 15.16 18.35
C LYS A 121 -8.69 15.03 19.61
N ASP A 122 -9.34 14.79 20.76
CA ASP A 122 -8.67 14.73 22.05
C ASP A 122 -7.89 13.45 22.24
N ARG A 123 -8.40 12.33 21.72
CA ARG A 123 -7.79 11.02 21.89
C ARG A 123 -7.57 10.32 20.54
N ILE A 124 -6.50 9.56 20.47
CA ILE A 124 -6.15 8.76 19.30
C ILE A 124 -5.78 7.36 19.77
N LEU A 125 -6.45 6.35 19.18
CA LEU A 125 -6.06 4.95 19.27
C LEU A 125 -5.38 4.56 17.97
N THR A 126 -4.17 4.03 18.06
CA THR A 126 -3.47 3.39 16.94
C THR A 126 -3.33 1.90 17.20
N MET A 127 -3.65 1.08 16.21
CA MET A 127 -3.50 -0.36 16.22
C MET A 127 -2.82 -0.81 14.93
N ASP A 128 -1.98 -1.83 15.02
CA ASP A 128 -1.20 -2.35 13.89
C ASP A 128 -1.64 -3.80 13.61
N ILE A 129 -1.79 -4.16 12.35
CA ILE A 129 -2.11 -5.53 11.96
C ILE A 129 -0.80 -6.33 11.89
N GLN A 130 -0.75 -7.41 12.64
CA GLN A 130 0.42 -8.30 12.66
C GLN A 130 0.56 -9.02 11.31
N ASP A 131 1.80 -9.07 10.80
CA ASP A 131 2.16 -9.78 9.57
C ASP A 131 1.21 -9.52 8.39
N PHE A 132 0.82 -8.25 8.20
CA PHE A 132 -0.25 -7.81 7.30
C PHE A 132 -0.27 -8.51 5.94
N PHE A 133 0.80 -8.41 5.13
CA PHE A 133 0.85 -9.05 3.82
C PHE A 133 0.83 -10.58 3.90
N PRO A 134 1.66 -11.24 4.73
CA PRO A 134 1.66 -12.70 4.85
C PRO A 134 0.38 -13.31 5.40
N SER A 135 -0.44 -12.52 6.10
CA SER A 135 -1.75 -12.99 6.62
C SER A 135 -2.79 -13.14 5.53
N ILE A 136 -2.62 -12.46 4.39
CA ILE A 136 -3.54 -12.56 3.26
C ILE A 136 -3.14 -13.75 2.39
N LYS A 137 -4.01 -14.78 2.38
CA LYS A 137 -3.80 -16.04 1.67
C LYS A 137 -4.22 -15.95 0.20
N GLU A 138 -3.74 -16.86 -0.62
CA GLU A 138 -4.04 -16.92 -2.05
C GLU A 138 -5.55 -17.10 -2.33
N GLU A 139 -6.29 -17.80 -1.47
CA GLU A 139 -7.73 -17.95 -1.62
C GLU A 139 -8.43 -16.59 -1.54
N GLN A 140 -8.01 -15.75 -0.61
CA GLN A 140 -8.53 -14.39 -0.43
C GLN A 140 -8.16 -13.47 -1.60
N VAL A 141 -6.96 -13.63 -2.16
CA VAL A 141 -6.54 -12.92 -3.38
C VAL A 141 -7.36 -13.36 -4.58
N ARG A 142 -7.64 -14.66 -4.72
CA ARG A 142 -8.49 -15.20 -5.77
C ARG A 142 -9.92 -14.65 -5.66
N GLU A 143 -10.47 -14.56 -4.45
CA GLU A 143 -11.77 -13.94 -4.22
C GLU A 143 -11.82 -12.46 -4.64
N VAL A 144 -10.74 -11.72 -4.44
CA VAL A 144 -10.63 -10.32 -4.94
C VAL A 144 -10.78 -10.30 -6.46
N PHE A 145 -10.07 -11.15 -7.20
CA PHE A 145 -10.20 -11.20 -8.65
C PHE A 145 -11.57 -11.72 -9.11
N GLN A 146 -12.15 -12.69 -8.43
CA GLN A 146 -13.50 -13.17 -8.74
C GLN A 146 -14.56 -12.10 -8.49
N SER A 147 -14.44 -11.34 -7.40
CA SER A 147 -15.34 -10.21 -7.12
C SER A 147 -15.21 -9.08 -8.14
N ALA A 148 -14.05 -8.98 -8.79
CA ALA A 148 -13.81 -8.10 -9.92
C ALA A 148 -14.37 -8.62 -11.26
N GLY A 149 -15.03 -9.80 -11.25
CA GLY A 149 -15.70 -10.36 -12.41
C GLY A 149 -14.91 -11.40 -13.20
N TYR A 150 -13.71 -11.80 -12.75
CA TYR A 150 -12.91 -12.84 -13.43
C TYR A 150 -13.48 -14.24 -13.16
N SER A 151 -13.42 -15.13 -14.17
CA SER A 151 -13.73 -16.54 -13.99
C SER A 151 -12.76 -17.19 -12.99
N PHE A 152 -13.16 -18.34 -12.40
CA PHE A 152 -12.31 -19.05 -11.44
C PHE A 152 -10.90 -19.30 -12.01
N SER A 153 -10.79 -19.84 -13.22
CA SER A 153 -9.50 -20.17 -13.85
C SER A 153 -8.63 -18.93 -14.13
N ALA A 154 -9.24 -17.82 -14.54
CA ALA A 154 -8.53 -16.57 -14.75
C ALA A 154 -8.07 -15.94 -13.40
N ALA A 155 -8.95 -15.93 -12.40
CA ALA A 155 -8.64 -15.46 -11.06
C ALA A 155 -7.52 -16.29 -10.41
N GLU A 156 -7.57 -17.61 -10.54
CA GLU A 156 -6.52 -18.52 -10.06
C GLU A 156 -5.16 -18.17 -10.70
N ARG A 157 -5.13 -17.99 -12.01
CA ARG A 157 -3.89 -17.64 -12.71
C ARG A 157 -3.34 -16.26 -12.34
N LEU A 158 -4.20 -15.26 -12.17
CA LEU A 158 -3.81 -13.95 -11.68
C LEU A 158 -3.26 -14.02 -10.25
N THR A 159 -3.86 -14.87 -9.42
CA THR A 159 -3.43 -15.13 -8.04
C THR A 159 -2.06 -15.78 -7.99
N GLU A 160 -1.79 -16.82 -8.78
CA GLU A 160 -0.46 -17.45 -8.89
C GLU A 160 0.65 -16.45 -9.26
N ILE A 161 0.33 -15.48 -10.13
CA ILE A 161 1.28 -14.42 -10.52
C ILE A 161 1.54 -13.45 -9.36
N CYS A 162 0.54 -13.18 -8.52
CA CYS A 162 0.60 -12.17 -7.47
C CYS A 162 1.02 -12.73 -6.10
N CYS A 163 0.87 -14.04 -5.86
CA CYS A 163 1.18 -14.71 -4.59
C CYS A 163 2.53 -15.44 -4.63
N PHE A 164 3.06 -15.71 -3.47
CA PHE A 164 4.25 -16.53 -3.25
C PHE A 164 4.03 -17.43 -2.04
N GLN A 165 4.20 -18.74 -2.23
CA GLN A 165 3.99 -19.74 -1.17
C GLN A 165 2.61 -19.60 -0.48
N GLY A 166 1.55 -19.45 -1.27
CA GLY A 166 0.17 -19.39 -0.79
C GLY A 166 -0.22 -18.07 -0.09
N LYS A 167 0.54 -16.99 -0.22
CA LYS A 167 0.28 -15.71 0.46
C LYS A 167 0.78 -14.50 -0.31
N LEU A 168 0.33 -13.30 0.04
CA LEU A 168 0.85 -12.05 -0.54
C LEU A 168 2.30 -11.80 -0.11
N PRO A 169 3.25 -11.63 -1.08
CA PRO A 169 4.64 -11.38 -0.78
C PRO A 169 4.88 -9.92 -0.38
N GLN A 170 5.78 -9.71 0.59
CA GLN A 170 6.27 -8.37 0.92
C GLN A 170 7.40 -7.97 -0.06
N GLY A 171 7.06 -7.19 -1.08
CA GLY A 171 8.00 -6.70 -2.09
C GLY A 171 7.48 -6.77 -3.53
N ALA A 172 6.31 -7.36 -3.76
CA ALA A 172 5.66 -7.35 -5.06
C ALA A 172 4.87 -6.04 -5.29
N PRO A 173 4.87 -5.48 -6.50
CA PRO A 173 4.17 -4.22 -6.79
C PRO A 173 2.64 -4.33 -6.69
N SER A 174 2.06 -5.51 -6.90
CA SER A 174 0.61 -5.75 -6.78
C SER A 174 0.12 -5.92 -5.34
N SER A 175 1.00 -6.36 -4.41
CA SER A 175 0.60 -6.71 -3.05
C SER A 175 -0.08 -5.58 -2.28
N PRO A 176 0.40 -4.32 -2.32
CA PRO A 176 -0.24 -3.25 -1.56
C PRO A 176 -1.69 -2.98 -1.98
N TYR A 177 -1.95 -2.99 -3.29
CA TYR A 177 -3.29 -2.73 -3.80
C TYR A 177 -4.25 -3.90 -3.56
N LEU A 178 -3.77 -5.15 -3.75
CA LEU A 178 -4.53 -6.36 -3.43
C LEU A 178 -4.90 -6.41 -1.95
N ALA A 179 -3.96 -6.09 -1.06
CA ALA A 179 -4.24 -6.01 0.37
C ALA A 179 -5.32 -4.97 0.69
N ASN A 180 -5.27 -3.80 0.05
CA ASN A 180 -6.29 -2.77 0.22
C ASN A 180 -7.68 -3.21 -0.29
N LEU A 181 -7.74 -3.91 -1.43
CA LEU A 181 -9.00 -4.46 -1.97
C LEU A 181 -9.58 -5.52 -1.05
N PHE A 182 -8.75 -6.43 -0.54
CA PHE A 182 -9.19 -7.44 0.44
C PHE A 182 -9.75 -6.79 1.70
N CYS A 183 -9.06 -5.77 2.24
CA CYS A 183 -9.49 -5.07 3.44
C CYS A 183 -10.74 -4.19 3.25
N ARG A 184 -11.27 -4.03 2.04
CA ARG A 184 -12.37 -3.10 1.76
C ARG A 184 -13.61 -3.36 2.61
N LYS A 185 -14.01 -4.63 2.79
CA LYS A 185 -15.16 -5.01 3.63
C LYS A 185 -14.87 -4.76 5.11
N MET A 186 -13.70 -5.17 5.57
CA MET A 186 -13.22 -4.90 6.93
C MET A 186 -13.21 -3.40 7.24
N ASP A 187 -12.67 -2.58 6.34
CA ASP A 187 -12.67 -1.11 6.48
C ASP A 187 -14.11 -0.57 6.58
N GLY A 188 -15.06 -1.16 5.85
CA GLY A 188 -16.47 -0.82 5.93
C GLY A 188 -17.04 -1.08 7.33
N GLU A 189 -16.84 -2.30 7.88
CA GLU A 189 -17.31 -2.66 9.23
C GLU A 189 -16.66 -1.78 10.31
N LEU A 190 -15.34 -1.56 10.24
CA LEU A 190 -14.64 -0.69 11.18
C LEU A 190 -15.10 0.78 11.08
N GLY A 191 -15.38 1.24 9.87
CA GLY A 191 -15.94 2.57 9.64
C GLY A 191 -17.36 2.72 10.20
N GLU A 192 -18.18 1.68 10.13
CA GLU A 192 -19.51 1.65 10.75
C GLU A 192 -19.43 1.68 12.28
N ILE A 193 -18.52 0.87 12.86
CA ILE A 193 -18.24 0.91 14.30
C ILE A 193 -17.80 2.32 14.70
N ALA A 194 -16.86 2.92 13.99
CA ALA A 194 -16.40 4.27 14.28
C ALA A 194 -17.54 5.28 14.23
N ARG A 195 -18.37 5.25 13.18
CA ARG A 195 -19.54 6.14 13.02
C ARG A 195 -20.54 5.98 14.16
N LYS A 196 -20.86 4.74 14.57
CA LYS A 196 -21.78 4.45 15.68
C LYS A 196 -21.35 5.12 16.98
N TYR A 197 -20.05 5.22 17.22
CA TYR A 197 -19.48 5.84 18.41
C TYR A 197 -18.99 7.29 18.20
N GLU A 198 -19.34 7.92 17.06
CA GLU A 198 -18.92 9.28 16.70
C GLU A 198 -17.40 9.45 16.64
N LEU A 199 -16.71 8.41 16.20
CA LEU A 199 -15.26 8.37 16.03
C LEU A 199 -14.88 8.52 14.55
N ILE A 200 -13.65 8.93 14.32
CA ILE A 200 -13.03 8.95 13.00
C ILE A 200 -12.15 7.72 12.86
N TYR A 201 -12.25 7.03 11.73
CA TYR A 201 -11.42 5.88 11.38
C TYR A 201 -10.66 6.12 10.09
N THR A 202 -9.39 5.74 10.05
CA THR A 202 -8.57 5.62 8.84
C THR A 202 -7.60 4.45 8.94
N ARG A 203 -7.15 3.94 7.79
CA ARG A 203 -6.11 2.91 7.71
C ARG A 203 -4.99 3.32 6.74
N TYR A 204 -3.76 3.18 7.17
CA TYR A 204 -2.56 3.33 6.35
C TYR A 204 -1.78 2.02 6.33
N ALA A 205 -1.98 1.19 5.31
CA ALA A 205 -1.45 -0.18 5.23
C ALA A 205 -1.93 -1.04 6.42
N ASP A 206 -1.00 -1.45 7.29
CA ASP A 206 -1.21 -2.18 8.54
C ASP A 206 -1.59 -1.28 9.72
N ASP A 207 -1.33 0.03 9.64
CA ASP A 207 -1.63 0.98 10.71
C ASP A 207 -3.10 1.44 10.65
N MET A 208 -3.90 1.08 11.63
CA MET A 208 -5.27 1.57 11.84
C MET A 208 -5.26 2.70 12.86
N THR A 209 -6.02 3.75 12.59
CA THR A 209 -6.13 4.91 13.49
C THR A 209 -7.60 5.23 13.73
N PHE A 210 -7.97 5.32 15.01
CA PHE A 210 -9.25 5.82 15.47
C PHE A 210 -9.05 7.07 16.31
N SER A 211 -9.94 8.05 16.20
CA SER A 211 -9.86 9.25 17.03
C SER A 211 -11.23 9.78 17.41
N GLY A 212 -11.31 10.42 18.54
CA GLY A 212 -12.52 11.01 19.11
C GLY A 212 -12.25 11.76 20.39
N ASP A 213 -13.34 12.19 21.03
CA ASP A 213 -13.30 13.03 22.23
C ASP A 213 -13.67 12.23 23.51
N LYS A 214 -13.89 10.91 23.32
CA LYS A 214 -14.25 9.94 24.39
C LYS A 214 -13.05 9.02 24.70
N ASP A 215 -13.16 8.22 25.74
CA ASP A 215 -12.23 7.13 25.98
C ASP A 215 -12.31 6.10 24.85
N LEU A 216 -11.18 5.54 24.43
CA LEU A 216 -11.10 4.64 23.28
C LEU A 216 -10.72 3.19 23.67
N GLU A 217 -10.56 2.87 24.96
CA GLU A 217 -10.16 1.54 25.41
C GLU A 217 -11.20 0.47 25.05
N PHE A 218 -12.49 0.80 25.15
CA PHE A 218 -13.58 -0.10 24.78
C PHE A 218 -13.58 -0.54 23.32
N LEU A 219 -12.92 0.24 22.46
CA LEU A 219 -12.87 -0.03 21.02
C LEU A 219 -11.91 -1.18 20.68
N ILE A 220 -10.88 -1.40 21.50
CA ILE A 220 -9.84 -2.39 21.23
C ILE A 220 -10.43 -3.79 20.99
N PRO A 221 -11.26 -4.37 21.87
CA PRO A 221 -11.84 -5.69 21.64
C PRO A 221 -12.75 -5.73 20.41
N LEU A 222 -13.50 -4.67 20.12
CA LEU A 222 -14.37 -4.61 18.95
C LEU A 222 -13.55 -4.65 17.63
N VAL A 223 -12.41 -3.97 17.61
CA VAL A 223 -11.48 -3.99 16.47
C VAL A 223 -10.82 -5.36 16.36
N GLU A 224 -10.36 -5.95 17.47
CA GLU A 224 -9.76 -7.29 17.49
C GLU A 224 -10.72 -8.35 16.97
N ASP A 225 -11.99 -8.34 17.40
CA ASP A 225 -13.04 -9.24 16.92
C ASP A 225 -13.29 -9.06 15.41
N THR A 226 -13.31 -7.81 14.93
CA THR A 226 -13.46 -7.54 13.50
C THR A 226 -12.26 -8.09 12.73
N LEU A 227 -11.03 -7.84 13.19
CA LEU A 227 -9.82 -8.36 12.55
C LEU A 227 -9.84 -9.89 12.43
N GLN A 228 -10.25 -10.60 13.49
CA GLN A 228 -10.32 -12.07 13.51
C GLN A 228 -11.27 -12.62 12.44
N LYS A 229 -12.41 -11.97 12.19
CA LYS A 229 -13.34 -12.37 11.11
C LYS A 229 -12.68 -12.40 9.74
N TYR A 230 -11.68 -11.54 9.52
CA TYR A 230 -10.93 -11.42 8.26
C TYR A 230 -9.60 -12.17 8.27
N GLY A 231 -9.32 -12.96 9.31
CA GLY A 231 -8.08 -13.74 9.45
C GLY A 231 -6.86 -12.92 9.85
N PHE A 232 -7.07 -11.73 10.41
CA PHE A 232 -6.02 -10.88 10.95
C PHE A 232 -5.92 -10.93 12.48
N SER A 233 -4.78 -10.50 13.00
CA SER A 233 -4.55 -10.30 14.43
C SER A 233 -3.95 -8.93 14.69
N ALA A 234 -4.35 -8.29 15.77
CA ALA A 234 -3.74 -7.03 16.20
C ALA A 234 -2.37 -7.27 16.85
N ASN A 235 -1.42 -6.39 16.57
CA ASN A 235 -0.15 -6.36 17.26
C ASN A 235 -0.29 -5.60 18.59
N LYS A 236 -0.47 -6.33 19.69
CA LYS A 236 -0.69 -5.76 21.01
C LYS A 236 0.44 -4.86 21.48
N GLU A 237 1.69 -5.17 21.12
CA GLU A 237 2.86 -4.36 21.49
C GLU A 237 2.86 -2.97 20.84
N LYS A 238 2.17 -2.82 19.73
CA LYS A 238 2.06 -1.57 18.97
C LYS A 238 0.73 -0.82 19.20
N THR A 239 -0.23 -1.41 19.90
CA THR A 239 -1.47 -0.74 20.27
C THR A 239 -1.17 0.41 21.24
N ARG A 240 -1.61 1.63 20.92
CA ARG A 240 -1.34 2.84 21.71
C ARG A 240 -2.56 3.74 21.76
N ILE A 241 -2.83 4.28 22.93
CA ILE A 241 -3.81 5.37 23.14
C ILE A 241 -3.04 6.63 23.49
N GLY A 242 -3.15 7.66 22.67
CA GLY A 242 -2.53 8.97 22.86
C GLY A 242 -3.54 10.03 23.28
N LYS A 243 -3.25 10.72 24.39
CA LYS A 243 -3.97 11.92 24.83
C LYS A 243 -3.10 13.16 24.64
N ASN A 244 -1.97 13.19 25.32
CA ASN A 244 -1.02 14.31 25.27
C ASN A 244 0.01 14.17 24.13
N HIS A 245 0.20 12.98 23.63
CA HIS A 245 1.18 12.68 22.59
C HIS A 245 0.47 11.94 21.44
N LYS A 246 -0.15 12.72 20.57
CA LYS A 246 -0.97 12.22 19.47
C LYS A 246 -0.12 12.01 18.23
N MET A 247 0.19 10.76 17.91
CA MET A 247 1.01 10.40 16.74
C MET A 247 0.23 9.51 15.78
N VAL A 248 0.19 9.91 14.51
CA VAL A 248 -0.45 9.16 13.41
C VAL A 248 0.53 9.01 12.27
N THR A 249 0.80 7.79 11.84
CA THR A 249 1.75 7.46 10.75
C THR A 249 3.09 8.21 10.84
N GLY A 250 3.62 8.36 12.07
CA GLY A 250 4.91 9.04 12.32
C GLY A 250 4.85 10.56 12.39
N LEU A 251 3.69 11.18 12.27
CA LEU A 251 3.47 12.62 12.43
C LEU A 251 2.80 12.92 13.77
N LEU A 252 3.23 14.01 14.40
CA LEU A 252 2.60 14.53 15.63
C LEU A 252 1.44 15.46 15.27
N ILE A 253 0.36 15.35 16.00
CA ILE A 253 -0.75 16.30 15.97
C ILE A 253 -0.61 17.21 17.20
N GLU A 254 -0.27 18.46 16.98
CA GLU A 254 -0.12 19.51 17.99
C GLU A 254 -0.99 20.70 17.61
N GLU A 255 -1.85 21.19 18.52
CA GLU A 255 -2.62 22.43 18.36
C GLU A 255 -3.26 22.60 16.96
N ASN A 256 -4.00 21.63 16.49
CA ASN A 256 -4.62 21.64 15.16
C ASN A 256 -3.65 21.68 13.96
N THR A 257 -2.39 21.36 14.16
CA THR A 257 -1.38 21.27 13.09
C THR A 257 -0.63 19.95 13.13
N LEU A 258 -0.09 19.57 11.97
CA LEU A 258 0.81 18.44 11.86
C LEU A 258 2.26 18.90 12.05
N LYS A 259 3.03 18.10 12.79
CA LYS A 259 4.46 18.35 13.02
C LYS A 259 5.28 17.09 12.77
N VAL A 260 6.46 17.29 12.22
CA VAL A 260 7.49 16.25 12.20
C VAL A 260 8.09 16.15 13.61
N PRO A 261 8.35 14.95 14.13
CA PRO A 261 8.95 14.79 15.46
C PRO A 261 10.25 15.58 15.63
N LYS A 262 10.42 16.19 16.80
CA LYS A 262 11.58 17.06 17.10
C LYS A 262 12.93 16.34 16.91
N TYR A 263 13.00 15.04 17.28
CA TYR A 263 14.23 14.27 17.13
C TYR A 263 14.66 14.14 15.66
N PHE A 264 13.71 13.99 14.73
CA PHE A 264 13.98 13.87 13.30
C PHE A 264 14.60 15.18 12.74
N LYS A 265 14.00 16.33 13.10
CA LYS A 265 14.51 17.65 12.71
C LYS A 265 15.88 17.94 13.34
N ARG A 266 16.08 17.58 14.61
CA ARG A 266 17.38 17.75 15.29
C ARG A 266 18.48 16.93 14.62
N ARG A 267 18.18 15.69 14.26
CA ARG A 267 19.15 14.84 13.56
C ARG A 267 19.54 15.42 12.20
N LEU A 268 18.59 15.86 11.39
CA LEU A 268 18.92 16.50 10.11
C LEU A 268 19.75 17.79 10.31
N LYS A 269 19.39 18.63 11.28
CA LYS A 269 20.16 19.83 11.62
C LYS A 269 21.60 19.50 12.02
N GLN A 270 21.81 18.44 12.76
CA GLN A 270 23.12 17.96 13.19
C GLN A 270 23.98 17.48 12.00
N GLU A 271 23.40 16.69 11.11
CA GLU A 271 24.07 16.22 9.89
C GLU A 271 24.53 17.42 9.04
N ILE A 272 23.63 18.39 8.80
CA ILE A 272 23.94 19.61 8.04
C ILE A 272 25.06 20.41 8.71
N TYR A 273 25.01 20.58 10.02
CA TYR A 273 26.02 21.29 10.77
C TYR A 273 27.42 20.67 10.60
N TYR A 274 27.52 19.35 10.74
CA TYR A 274 28.79 18.67 10.61
C TYR A 274 29.33 18.71 9.17
N CYS A 275 28.48 18.56 8.19
CA CYS A 275 28.87 18.70 6.78
C CYS A 275 29.41 20.10 6.46
N LYS A 276 28.76 21.17 6.97
CA LYS A 276 29.23 22.55 6.78
C LYS A 276 30.56 22.83 7.51
N LYS A 277 30.70 22.31 8.74
CA LYS A 277 31.84 22.64 9.59
C LYS A 277 33.10 21.84 9.25
N PHE A 278 32.96 20.56 8.95
CA PHE A 278 34.11 19.64 8.79
C PHE A 278 34.23 19.05 7.38
N GLY A 279 33.31 19.37 6.49
CA GLY A 279 33.19 18.78 5.16
C GLY A 279 32.47 17.42 5.18
N VAL A 280 31.88 17.08 4.04
CA VAL A 280 31.06 15.87 3.86
C VAL A 280 31.91 14.59 4.07
N PHE A 281 33.10 14.55 3.47
CA PHE A 281 33.98 13.39 3.56
C PHE A 281 34.39 13.09 5.01
N SER A 282 34.84 14.09 5.75
CA SER A 282 35.24 13.94 7.16
C SER A 282 34.07 13.50 8.04
N HIS A 283 32.87 14.05 7.79
CA HIS A 283 31.67 13.63 8.51
C HIS A 283 31.33 12.16 8.26
N LEU A 284 31.34 11.72 7.00
CA LEU A 284 31.06 10.31 6.62
C LEU A 284 32.11 9.35 7.21
N GLN A 285 33.37 9.74 7.24
CA GLN A 285 34.45 8.98 7.86
C GLN A 285 34.20 8.79 9.36
N ASN A 286 33.87 9.88 10.08
CA ASN A 286 33.61 9.82 11.52
C ASN A 286 32.34 9.03 11.88
N THR A 287 31.36 8.96 11.00
CA THR A 287 30.13 8.18 11.23
C THR A 287 30.24 6.73 10.74
N GLY A 288 31.36 6.33 10.13
CA GLY A 288 31.54 5.01 9.52
C GLY A 288 30.70 4.78 8.26
N GLU A 289 30.16 5.84 7.67
CA GLU A 289 29.27 5.78 6.49
C GLU A 289 30.00 6.21 5.19
N ILE A 290 31.32 6.11 5.11
CA ILE A 290 32.15 6.59 3.99
C ILE A 290 31.74 6.00 2.63
N ASN A 291 31.17 4.78 2.62
CA ASN A 291 30.70 4.09 1.42
C ASN A 291 29.24 4.44 1.05
N ARG A 292 28.66 5.45 1.65
CA ARG A 292 27.28 5.82 1.40
C ARG A 292 27.15 6.69 0.16
N VAL A 293 26.97 6.07 -0.99
CA VAL A 293 26.97 6.71 -2.32
C VAL A 293 25.91 7.82 -2.44
N ASN A 294 24.72 7.65 -1.85
CA ASN A 294 23.59 8.59 -2.01
C ASN A 294 23.36 9.43 -0.76
N PHE A 295 24.43 9.92 -0.12
CA PHE A 295 24.28 10.67 1.14
C PHE A 295 23.60 12.04 0.93
N ARG A 296 23.94 12.74 -0.16
CA ARG A 296 23.31 14.00 -0.55
C ARG A 296 21.81 13.83 -0.71
N GLU A 297 21.39 12.90 -1.56
CA GLU A 297 19.99 12.61 -1.86
C GLU A 297 19.23 12.19 -0.60
N TYR A 298 19.87 11.45 0.30
CA TYR A 298 19.30 11.08 1.59
C TYR A 298 18.99 12.29 2.48
N LEU A 299 19.87 13.28 2.56
CA LEU A 299 19.63 14.50 3.36
C LEU A 299 18.55 15.38 2.71
N TYR A 300 18.59 15.54 1.38
CA TYR A 300 17.53 16.25 0.65
C TYR A 300 16.18 15.55 0.82
N GLY A 301 16.12 14.24 0.74
CA GLY A 301 14.90 13.45 0.98
C GLY A 301 14.31 13.73 2.36
N LYS A 302 15.14 13.82 3.40
CA LYS A 302 14.70 14.23 4.76
C LYS A 302 14.16 15.66 4.80
N ALA A 303 14.81 16.60 4.12
CA ALA A 303 14.36 17.99 4.07
C ALA A 303 13.03 18.12 3.32
N TYR A 304 12.85 17.40 2.20
CA TYR A 304 11.59 17.36 1.47
C TYR A 304 10.47 16.70 2.29
N TYR A 305 10.78 15.64 3.05
CA TYR A 305 9.82 15.06 4.00
C TYR A 305 9.34 16.08 5.03
N ILE A 306 10.26 16.88 5.60
CA ILE A 306 9.88 17.96 6.51
C ILE A 306 9.05 19.01 5.77
N LYS A 307 9.44 19.39 4.55
CA LYS A 307 8.72 20.39 3.74
C LYS A 307 7.29 19.97 3.42
N MET A 308 7.05 18.68 3.18
CA MET A 308 5.71 18.14 2.94
C MET A 308 4.76 18.38 4.13
N VAL A 309 5.26 18.39 5.35
CA VAL A 309 4.49 18.54 6.59
C VAL A 309 4.55 19.97 7.13
N GLU A 310 5.75 20.57 7.16
CA GLU A 310 6.06 21.89 7.68
C GLU A 310 6.80 22.71 6.59
N PRO A 311 6.09 23.33 5.63
CA PRO A 311 6.71 23.94 4.45
C PRO A 311 7.84 24.93 4.78
N LYS A 312 7.60 25.90 5.67
CA LYS A 312 8.58 26.91 6.07
C LYS A 312 9.85 26.29 6.70
N THR A 313 9.68 25.27 7.54
CA THR A 313 10.80 24.57 8.19
C THR A 313 11.60 23.77 7.17
N GLY A 314 10.93 23.07 6.27
CA GLY A 314 11.59 22.30 5.21
C GLY A 314 12.36 23.17 4.22
N GLU A 315 11.81 24.32 3.83
CA GLU A 315 12.52 25.28 2.96
C GLU A 315 13.81 25.81 3.59
N LYS A 316 13.80 26.07 4.91
CA LYS A 316 15.01 26.45 5.63
C LYS A 316 16.07 25.35 5.56
N PHE A 317 15.70 24.08 5.77
CA PHE A 317 16.64 22.97 5.65
C PHE A 317 17.16 22.77 4.24
N LEU A 318 16.34 22.99 3.19
CA LEU A 318 16.79 22.93 1.80
C LEU A 318 17.83 23.99 1.52
N LYS A 319 17.58 25.26 1.91
CA LYS A 319 18.57 26.36 1.78
C LYS A 319 19.87 26.05 2.53
N ASP A 320 19.77 25.45 3.71
CA ASP A 320 20.93 25.02 4.48
C ASP A 320 21.73 23.92 3.78
N LEU A 321 21.06 22.98 3.09
CA LEU A 321 21.69 21.93 2.28
C LEU A 321 22.35 22.50 1.01
N ASP A 322 21.71 23.48 0.35
CA ASP A 322 22.23 24.12 -0.86
C ASP A 322 23.56 24.87 -0.61
N SER A 323 23.82 25.24 0.64
CA SER A 323 25.09 25.91 1.02
C SER A 323 26.22 24.95 1.41
N ILE A 324 26.04 23.64 1.32
CA ILE A 324 27.08 22.63 1.55
C ILE A 324 27.88 22.42 0.25
N GLN A 325 29.20 22.40 0.35
CA GLN A 325 30.07 21.92 -0.71
C GLN A 325 30.06 20.39 -0.70
N TRP A 326 29.47 19.79 -1.73
CA TRP A 326 29.27 18.34 -1.85
C TRP A 326 30.45 17.64 -2.53
#